data_3cd038e6ec7b42356c5cf02619f5fe70
#
_entry.id   3cd038e6ec7b42356c5cf02619f5fe70
#
_cell.length_a   1.000
_cell.length_b   1.000
_cell.length_c   1.000
_cell.angle_alpha   90.00
_cell.angle_beta   90.00
_cell.angle_gamma   90.00
#
_symmetry.space_group_name_H-M   'P 1'
#
loop_
_entity.id
_entity.type
_entity.pdbx_description
1 polymer ?
#
loop_
_entity_poly.entity_id
_entity_poly.type
_entity_poly.pdbx_seq_one_letter_code
_entity_poly.pdbx_strand_id
1 'polypeptide(L)'
;MQKRTLEELYKKLKEFDRLAGKEEFLFDEIRDAVEAQDLAFAAQICDFVLNDDFEKFGAFLRTRALMWLTNYIAQNLKESEYPNFDDFVDCLWKFKWIVSGVAQSSMIEKELIDEANEAMLFYYERMELSLAAYYKALMNQNIDMGDAREAKANYELWKKLAKDDMADCEACEASGEIAYLNFAGEHAAALELAAPILSGELTCAEVPHTTYAPILFSMIKTGKIEEAKALLPKAAATIESNPRVINQIAPLIEIAVRLDEREAALNLARKHSAAILDGNDDLNDLRFFIAVSAFGDENDYKIAVEIAGKFDARNGNTYYSDYLNEFYAEFGF
;
A
#
# COMPACT_ATOMS: atom_id res chain seq x y z
N MET A 1 6.44 -22.92 -32.73
CA MET A 1 6.15 -22.84 -31.30
C MET A 1 4.64 -22.77 -31.14
N GLN A 2 4.05 -23.52 -30.20
CA GLN A 2 2.62 -23.40 -29.88
C GLN A 2 2.41 -22.01 -29.27
N LYS A 3 1.41 -21.26 -29.74
CA LYS A 3 1.15 -19.91 -29.24
C LYS A 3 0.66 -20.03 -27.79
N ARG A 4 1.38 -19.42 -26.85
CA ARG A 4 0.96 -19.36 -25.42
C ARG A 4 -0.36 -18.58 -25.33
N THR A 5 -1.23 -18.97 -24.41
CA THR A 5 -2.54 -18.34 -24.23
C THR A 5 -2.76 -18.00 -22.75
N LEU A 6 -3.54 -16.95 -22.48
CA LEU A 6 -3.97 -16.62 -21.10
C LEU A 6 -4.75 -17.75 -20.45
N GLU A 7 -5.52 -18.53 -21.21
CA GLU A 7 -6.27 -19.68 -20.68
C GLU A 7 -5.33 -20.73 -20.07
N GLU A 8 -4.22 -21.06 -20.78
CA GLU A 8 -3.20 -21.98 -20.26
C GLU A 8 -2.49 -21.40 -19.03
N LEU A 9 -2.22 -20.09 -19.02
CA LEU A 9 -1.65 -19.37 -17.87
C LEU A 9 -2.58 -19.48 -16.66
N TYR A 10 -3.86 -19.16 -16.81
CA TYR A 10 -4.85 -19.25 -15.73
C TYR A 10 -5.00 -20.68 -15.17
N LYS A 11 -4.90 -21.69 -16.04
CA LYS A 11 -4.93 -23.08 -15.60
C LYS A 11 -3.74 -23.41 -14.71
N LYS A 12 -2.53 -22.97 -15.11
CA LYS A 12 -1.33 -23.18 -14.31
C LYS A 12 -1.34 -22.41 -12.99
N LEU A 13 -1.85 -21.16 -12.96
CA LEU A 13 -1.97 -20.37 -11.73
C LEU A 13 -2.81 -21.06 -10.65
N LYS A 14 -3.78 -21.91 -11.05
CA LYS A 14 -4.58 -22.68 -10.09
C LYS A 14 -3.83 -23.84 -9.44
N GLU A 15 -2.66 -24.21 -9.96
CA GLU A 15 -1.81 -25.27 -9.40
C GLU A 15 -0.95 -24.77 -8.22
N PHE A 16 -0.86 -23.45 -8.03
CA PHE A 16 -0.13 -22.84 -6.90
C PHE A 16 -1.05 -22.53 -5.73
N ASP A 17 -0.72 -23.08 -4.56
CA ASP A 17 -1.47 -22.85 -3.33
C ASP A 17 -1.13 -21.46 -2.69
N ARG A 18 0.12 -20.97 -2.87
CA ARG A 18 0.61 -19.75 -2.28
C ARG A 18 0.73 -18.63 -3.30
N LEU A 19 0.46 -17.40 -2.87
CA LEU A 19 0.58 -16.20 -3.69
C LEU A 19 2.01 -16.01 -4.23
N ALA A 20 3.02 -16.17 -3.40
CA ALA A 20 4.43 -16.05 -3.80
C ALA A 20 4.80 -16.94 -5.00
N GLY A 21 4.32 -18.21 -5.03
CA GLY A 21 4.55 -19.09 -6.18
C GLY A 21 3.84 -18.63 -7.45
N LYS A 22 2.65 -18.02 -7.32
CA LYS A 22 1.94 -17.42 -8.46
C LYS A 22 2.68 -16.23 -9.03
N GLU A 23 3.25 -15.39 -8.16
CA GLU A 23 4.00 -14.21 -8.56
C GLU A 23 5.33 -14.57 -9.25
N GLU A 24 6.08 -15.52 -8.69
CA GLU A 24 7.29 -16.02 -9.32
C GLU A 24 7.00 -16.59 -10.71
N PHE A 25 5.96 -17.41 -10.83
CA PHE A 25 5.51 -17.97 -12.11
C PHE A 25 5.13 -16.87 -13.11
N LEU A 26 4.35 -15.86 -12.71
CA LEU A 26 3.96 -14.75 -13.60
C LEU A 26 5.16 -13.92 -14.03
N PHE A 27 6.08 -13.64 -13.12
CA PHE A 27 7.31 -12.93 -13.43
C PHE A 27 8.16 -13.67 -14.45
N ASP A 28 8.32 -14.99 -14.30
CA ASP A 28 9.05 -15.84 -15.23
C ASP A 28 8.35 -15.89 -16.61
N GLU A 29 7.03 -16.02 -16.67
CA GLU A 29 6.28 -16.03 -17.92
C GLU A 29 6.37 -14.69 -18.66
N ILE A 30 6.38 -13.55 -17.96
CA ILE A 30 6.62 -12.23 -18.57
C ILE A 30 8.03 -12.18 -19.15
N ARG A 31 9.05 -12.55 -18.36
CA ARG A 31 10.46 -12.58 -18.81
C ARG A 31 10.63 -13.46 -20.05
N ASP A 32 10.13 -14.68 -20.00
CA ASP A 32 10.25 -15.67 -21.09
C ASP A 32 9.52 -15.20 -22.37
N ALA A 33 8.37 -14.52 -22.22
CA ALA A 33 7.65 -13.94 -23.34
C ALA A 33 8.45 -12.78 -24.00
N VAL A 34 9.06 -11.93 -23.17
CA VAL A 34 9.93 -10.83 -23.64
C VAL A 34 11.17 -11.39 -24.36
N GLU A 35 11.85 -12.39 -23.80
CA GLU A 35 13.00 -13.04 -24.42
C GLU A 35 12.64 -13.72 -25.75
N ALA A 36 11.45 -14.33 -25.83
CA ALA A 36 10.93 -14.94 -27.05
C ALA A 36 10.39 -13.92 -28.08
N GLN A 37 10.45 -12.62 -27.79
CA GLN A 37 9.88 -11.53 -28.61
C GLN A 37 8.34 -11.65 -28.80
N ASP A 38 7.65 -12.37 -27.93
CA ASP A 38 6.18 -12.39 -27.87
C ASP A 38 5.66 -11.27 -26.98
N LEU A 39 5.95 -10.02 -27.39
CA LEU A 39 5.66 -8.82 -26.59
C LEU A 39 4.17 -8.61 -26.36
N ALA A 40 3.32 -9.05 -27.29
CA ALA A 40 1.87 -8.98 -27.12
C ALA A 40 1.38 -9.89 -26.00
N PHE A 41 1.98 -11.09 -25.85
CA PHE A 41 1.64 -11.99 -24.75
C PHE A 41 2.17 -11.47 -23.42
N ALA A 42 3.39 -10.94 -23.39
CA ALA A 42 3.94 -10.27 -22.20
C ALA A 42 3.02 -9.12 -21.75
N ALA A 43 2.53 -8.30 -22.67
CA ALA A 43 1.59 -7.21 -22.37
C ALA A 43 0.28 -7.73 -21.76
N GLN A 44 -0.27 -8.83 -22.29
CA GLN A 44 -1.48 -9.46 -21.74
C GLN A 44 -1.27 -9.96 -20.29
N ILE A 45 -0.08 -10.51 -19.98
CA ILE A 45 0.22 -10.96 -18.61
C ILE A 45 0.37 -9.76 -17.68
N CYS A 46 1.06 -8.70 -18.09
CA CYS A 46 1.20 -7.48 -17.31
C CYS A 46 -0.17 -6.81 -17.06
N ASP A 47 -1.01 -6.75 -18.08
CA ASP A 47 -2.38 -6.24 -17.97
C ASP A 47 -3.21 -7.06 -16.97
N PHE A 48 -3.11 -8.40 -17.02
CA PHE A 48 -3.75 -9.29 -16.04
C PHE A 48 -3.26 -8.98 -14.61
N VAL A 49 -1.95 -8.83 -14.39
CA VAL A 49 -1.38 -8.51 -13.07
C VAL A 49 -1.93 -7.18 -12.53
N LEU A 50 -2.20 -6.23 -13.42
CA LEU A 50 -2.60 -4.87 -13.03
C LEU A 50 -4.11 -4.65 -12.98
N ASN A 51 -4.93 -5.48 -13.62
CA ASN A 51 -6.37 -5.24 -13.78
C ASN A 51 -7.27 -6.30 -13.16
N ASP A 52 -6.95 -7.60 -13.28
CA ASP A 52 -7.88 -8.67 -12.85
C ASP A 52 -8.01 -8.77 -11.33
N ASP A 53 -6.95 -8.43 -10.59
CA ASP A 53 -6.96 -8.47 -9.13
C ASP A 53 -5.77 -7.65 -8.60
N PHE A 54 -5.78 -6.35 -8.90
CA PHE A 54 -4.64 -5.45 -8.68
C PHE A 54 -4.04 -5.53 -7.27
N GLU A 55 -4.87 -5.68 -6.24
CA GLU A 55 -4.42 -5.73 -4.85
C GLU A 55 -3.93 -7.11 -4.40
N LYS A 56 -4.14 -8.14 -5.22
CA LYS A 56 -3.77 -9.50 -4.91
C LYS A 56 -2.28 -9.77 -5.04
N PHE A 57 -1.61 -9.10 -5.98
CA PHE A 57 -0.20 -9.30 -6.23
C PHE A 57 0.66 -8.30 -5.46
N GLY A 58 1.83 -8.76 -4.98
CA GLY A 58 2.77 -7.93 -4.21
C GLY A 58 3.36 -6.79 -5.02
N ALA A 59 3.91 -5.82 -4.31
CA ALA A 59 4.44 -4.57 -4.87
C ALA A 59 5.52 -4.80 -5.94
N PHE A 60 6.38 -5.83 -5.82
CA PHE A 60 7.45 -6.10 -6.78
C PHE A 60 6.90 -6.44 -8.17
N LEU A 61 6.01 -7.43 -8.25
CA LEU A 61 5.45 -7.86 -9.55
C LEU A 61 4.63 -6.74 -10.19
N ARG A 62 3.80 -6.03 -9.43
CA ARG A 62 3.00 -4.92 -9.93
C ARG A 62 3.87 -3.78 -10.47
N THR A 63 4.93 -3.41 -9.76
CA THR A 63 5.85 -2.35 -10.19
C THR A 63 6.52 -2.71 -11.51
N ARG A 64 7.08 -3.91 -11.61
CA ARG A 64 7.73 -4.38 -12.84
C ARG A 64 6.74 -4.48 -14.01
N ALA A 65 5.54 -5.00 -13.77
CA ALA A 65 4.50 -5.10 -14.79
C ALA A 65 4.06 -3.72 -15.30
N LEU A 66 3.82 -2.76 -14.40
CA LEU A 66 3.40 -1.41 -14.80
C LEU A 66 4.47 -0.70 -15.61
N MET A 67 5.71 -0.67 -15.13
CA MET A 67 6.81 0.00 -15.83
C MET A 67 7.01 -0.58 -17.23
N TRP A 68 7.00 -1.91 -17.35
CA TRP A 68 7.17 -2.58 -18.63
C TRP A 68 5.96 -2.32 -19.56
N LEU A 69 4.74 -2.49 -19.06
CA LEU A 69 3.52 -2.31 -19.85
C LEU A 69 3.37 -0.87 -20.34
N THR A 70 3.61 0.11 -19.47
CA THR A 70 3.52 1.54 -19.85
C THR A 70 4.50 1.86 -20.99
N ASN A 71 5.73 1.37 -20.90
CA ASN A 71 6.72 1.57 -21.95
C ASN A 71 6.31 0.86 -23.26
N TYR A 72 5.79 -0.37 -23.18
CA TYR A 72 5.29 -1.09 -24.33
C TYR A 72 4.13 -0.35 -25.02
N ILE A 73 3.14 0.10 -24.25
CA ILE A 73 1.99 0.84 -24.76
C ILE A 73 2.45 2.15 -25.40
N ALA A 74 3.30 2.92 -24.73
CA ALA A 74 3.80 4.20 -25.25
C ALA A 74 4.53 4.08 -26.59
N GLN A 75 5.16 2.94 -26.86
CA GLN A 75 5.87 2.67 -28.13
C GLN A 75 4.98 2.09 -29.23
N ASN A 76 3.80 1.55 -28.91
CA ASN A 76 2.95 0.79 -29.82
C ASN A 76 1.53 1.35 -29.94
N LEU A 77 1.27 2.61 -29.54
CA LEU A 77 -0.04 3.24 -29.58
C LEU A 77 -0.70 3.16 -30.96
N LYS A 78 -1.99 2.83 -30.98
CA LYS A 78 -2.87 2.78 -32.15
C LYS A 78 -4.07 3.69 -31.95
N GLU A 79 -4.82 4.00 -33.03
CA GLU A 79 -5.98 4.90 -32.94
C GLU A 79 -7.21 4.26 -32.26
N SER A 80 -7.49 2.97 -32.50
CA SER A 80 -8.73 2.33 -32.06
C SER A 80 -8.60 0.87 -31.63
N GLU A 81 -7.38 0.34 -31.54
CA GLU A 81 -7.11 -1.03 -31.11
C GLU A 81 -6.08 -1.02 -29.98
N TYR A 82 -6.08 -2.07 -29.17
CA TYR A 82 -5.06 -2.23 -28.14
C TYR A 82 -3.65 -2.36 -28.73
N PRO A 83 -2.64 -1.69 -28.17
CA PRO A 83 -2.78 -0.63 -27.14
C PRO A 83 -3.17 0.72 -27.75
N ASN A 84 -4.11 1.41 -27.13
CA ASN A 84 -4.56 2.74 -27.52
C ASN A 84 -4.26 3.79 -26.42
N PHE A 85 -4.74 5.01 -26.62
CA PHE A 85 -4.48 6.11 -25.71
C PHE A 85 -5.15 5.92 -24.34
N ASP A 86 -6.34 5.31 -24.28
CA ASP A 86 -7.04 5.06 -23.01
C ASP A 86 -6.28 4.03 -22.16
N ASP A 87 -5.71 2.98 -22.79
CA ASP A 87 -4.84 2.02 -22.12
C ASP A 87 -3.58 2.69 -21.53
N PHE A 88 -3.04 3.69 -22.24
CA PHE A 88 -1.92 4.47 -21.75
C PHE A 88 -2.29 5.32 -20.54
N VAL A 89 -3.42 6.03 -20.60
CA VAL A 89 -3.95 6.84 -19.49
C VAL A 89 -4.24 5.98 -18.27
N ASP A 90 -4.76 4.76 -18.45
CA ASP A 90 -5.00 3.82 -17.36
C ASP A 90 -3.68 3.40 -16.65
N CYS A 91 -2.61 3.17 -17.40
CA CYS A 91 -1.29 2.95 -16.80
C CYS A 91 -0.80 4.18 -16.02
N LEU A 92 -0.97 5.40 -16.57
CA LEU A 92 -0.59 6.64 -15.87
C LEU A 92 -1.36 6.80 -14.55
N TRP A 93 -2.65 6.46 -14.55
CA TRP A 93 -3.48 6.46 -13.34
C TRP A 93 -2.96 5.49 -12.27
N LYS A 94 -2.51 4.30 -12.66
CA LYS A 94 -1.99 3.28 -11.74
C LYS A 94 -0.65 3.65 -11.10
N PHE A 95 0.16 4.50 -11.75
CA PHE A 95 1.46 4.90 -11.20
C PHE A 95 1.35 5.46 -9.79
N LYS A 96 0.35 6.29 -9.47
CA LYS A 96 0.20 6.88 -8.14
C LYS A 96 0.02 5.84 -7.03
N TRP A 97 -0.67 4.73 -7.32
CA TRP A 97 -0.83 3.64 -6.36
C TRP A 97 0.42 2.79 -6.23
N ILE A 98 1.06 2.49 -7.36
CA ILE A 98 2.31 1.72 -7.38
C ILE A 98 3.42 2.49 -6.67
N VAL A 99 3.63 3.76 -7.01
CA VAL A 99 4.66 4.61 -6.38
C VAL A 99 4.39 4.81 -4.89
N SER A 100 3.13 4.98 -4.49
CA SER A 100 2.77 5.06 -3.06
C SER A 100 3.12 3.77 -2.31
N GLY A 101 2.90 2.59 -2.92
CA GLY A 101 2.99 1.30 -2.22
C GLY A 101 4.29 0.52 -2.48
N VAL A 102 5.15 0.96 -3.40
CA VAL A 102 6.36 0.20 -3.77
C VAL A 102 7.31 -0.02 -2.58
N ALA A 103 7.32 0.89 -1.63
CA ALA A 103 8.16 0.79 -0.43
C ALA A 103 7.60 -0.17 0.65
N GLN A 104 6.39 -0.73 0.47
CA GLN A 104 5.76 -1.64 1.44
C GLN A 104 6.34 -3.06 1.44
N SER A 105 7.12 -3.44 0.44
CA SER A 105 7.93 -4.67 0.50
C SER A 105 9.37 -4.36 0.88
N SER A 106 9.87 -5.05 1.91
CA SER A 106 11.26 -4.96 2.37
C SER A 106 12.27 -5.59 1.39
N MET A 107 11.77 -6.40 0.45
CA MET A 107 12.56 -7.09 -0.57
C MET A 107 12.82 -6.24 -1.81
N ILE A 108 12.15 -5.10 -1.93
CA ILE A 108 12.36 -4.18 -3.05
C ILE A 108 13.55 -3.28 -2.73
N GLU A 109 14.57 -3.39 -3.54
CA GLU A 109 15.76 -2.55 -3.45
C GLU A 109 15.44 -1.08 -3.76
N LYS A 110 16.22 -0.18 -3.17
CA LYS A 110 16.00 1.27 -3.33
C LYS A 110 16.06 1.70 -4.79
N GLU A 111 16.89 1.08 -5.60
CA GLU A 111 17.05 1.34 -7.02
C GLU A 111 15.74 1.15 -7.79
N LEU A 112 14.97 0.09 -7.49
CA LEU A 112 13.66 -0.11 -8.13
C LEU A 112 12.61 0.92 -7.67
N ILE A 113 12.69 1.35 -6.42
CA ILE A 113 11.84 2.44 -5.90
C ILE A 113 12.14 3.72 -6.69
N ASP A 114 13.42 4.07 -6.82
CA ASP A 114 13.86 5.26 -7.53
C ASP A 114 13.49 5.18 -9.03
N GLU A 115 13.67 4.01 -9.69
CA GLU A 115 13.23 3.76 -11.07
C GLU A 115 11.71 3.98 -11.25
N ALA A 116 10.88 3.51 -10.32
CA ALA A 116 9.43 3.69 -10.39
C ALA A 116 9.04 5.17 -10.23
N ASN A 117 9.70 5.89 -9.32
CA ASN A 117 9.51 7.32 -9.12
C ASN A 117 9.90 8.11 -10.38
N GLU A 118 11.07 7.81 -10.97
CA GLU A 118 11.54 8.45 -12.20
C GLU A 118 10.61 8.16 -13.39
N ALA A 119 10.11 6.93 -13.50
CA ALA A 119 9.18 6.55 -14.55
C ALA A 119 7.85 7.34 -14.45
N MET A 120 7.27 7.45 -13.25
CA MET A 120 6.07 8.26 -13.03
C MET A 120 6.32 9.72 -13.39
N LEU A 121 7.42 10.31 -12.89
CA LEU A 121 7.76 11.70 -13.18
C LEU A 121 7.91 11.94 -14.69
N PHE A 122 8.69 11.07 -15.37
CA PHE A 122 8.93 11.16 -16.81
C PHE A 122 7.63 11.18 -17.63
N TYR A 123 6.71 10.25 -17.35
CA TYR A 123 5.46 10.18 -18.10
C TYR A 123 4.52 11.32 -17.74
N TYR A 124 4.45 11.76 -16.49
CA TYR A 124 3.61 12.88 -16.08
C TYR A 124 4.07 14.19 -16.71
N GLU A 125 5.37 14.48 -16.70
CA GLU A 125 5.93 15.66 -17.38
C GLU A 125 5.70 15.60 -18.90
N ARG A 126 5.92 14.45 -19.54
CA ARG A 126 5.73 14.27 -20.97
C ARG A 126 4.30 14.48 -21.41
N MET A 127 3.34 14.15 -20.56
CA MET A 127 1.91 14.32 -20.81
C MET A 127 1.35 15.64 -20.29
N GLU A 128 2.21 16.52 -19.80
CA GLU A 128 1.84 17.83 -19.22
C GLU A 128 0.80 17.71 -18.08
N LEU A 129 0.83 16.60 -17.34
CA LEU A 129 -0.03 16.36 -16.19
C LEU A 129 0.45 17.13 -14.96
N SER A 130 -0.48 17.42 -14.05
CA SER A 130 -0.11 17.99 -12.76
C SER A 130 0.74 17.01 -11.95
N LEU A 131 1.82 17.51 -11.36
CA LEU A 131 2.64 16.74 -10.44
C LEU A 131 2.04 16.62 -9.02
N ALA A 132 0.80 17.10 -8.79
CA ALA A 132 0.14 16.97 -7.49
C ALA A 132 0.00 15.50 -7.07
N ALA A 133 -0.50 14.63 -7.96
CA ALA A 133 -0.64 13.20 -7.68
C ALA A 133 0.73 12.51 -7.49
N TYR A 134 1.77 12.93 -8.22
CA TYR A 134 3.14 12.44 -8.05
C TYR A 134 3.68 12.77 -6.64
N TYR A 135 3.58 14.02 -6.20
CA TYR A 135 4.06 14.40 -4.87
C TYR A 135 3.24 13.78 -3.73
N LYS A 136 1.93 13.57 -3.94
CA LYS A 136 1.12 12.78 -2.99
C LYS A 136 1.61 11.34 -2.89
N ALA A 137 1.91 10.70 -4.02
CA ALA A 137 2.44 9.34 -4.02
C ALA A 137 3.80 9.24 -3.31
N LEU A 138 4.71 10.19 -3.57
CA LEU A 138 5.99 10.27 -2.86
C LEU A 138 5.83 10.55 -1.37
N MET A 139 4.88 11.41 -0.97
CA MET A 139 4.57 11.65 0.44
C MET A 139 4.18 10.35 1.13
N ASN A 140 3.24 9.59 0.58
CA ASN A 140 2.82 8.30 1.13
C ASN A 140 3.98 7.30 1.21
N GLN A 141 4.77 7.20 0.13
CA GLN A 141 5.96 6.35 0.08
C GLN A 141 6.96 6.71 1.19
N ASN A 142 7.21 8.00 1.42
CA ASN A 142 8.15 8.46 2.45
C ASN A 142 7.59 8.28 3.87
N ILE A 143 6.27 8.30 4.07
CA ILE A 143 5.64 7.87 5.33
C ILE A 143 5.97 6.39 5.59
N ASP A 144 5.78 5.53 4.61
CA ASP A 144 6.09 4.10 4.71
C ASP A 144 7.61 3.83 4.80
N MET A 145 8.46 4.75 4.38
CA MET A 145 9.92 4.67 4.56
C MET A 145 10.39 5.28 5.89
N GLY A 146 9.53 5.95 6.65
CA GLY A 146 9.91 6.65 7.88
C GLY A 146 10.75 7.89 7.65
N ASP A 147 10.73 8.48 6.44
CA ASP A 147 11.46 9.71 6.12
C ASP A 147 10.58 10.95 6.31
N ALA A 148 10.57 11.46 7.54
CA ALA A 148 9.75 12.63 7.90
C ALA A 148 10.14 13.90 7.13
N ARG A 149 11.40 14.04 6.71
CA ARG A 149 11.86 15.23 5.98
C ARG A 149 11.31 15.21 4.56
N GLU A 150 11.46 14.11 3.85
CA GLU A 150 10.99 14.00 2.48
C GLU A 150 9.45 13.91 2.43
N ALA A 151 8.81 13.24 3.40
CA ALA A 151 7.35 13.24 3.52
C ALA A 151 6.79 14.67 3.64
N LYS A 152 7.42 15.52 4.48
CA LYS A 152 7.03 16.93 4.63
C LYS A 152 7.24 17.73 3.33
N ALA A 153 8.39 17.58 2.70
CA ALA A 153 8.70 18.31 1.47
C ALA A 153 7.68 17.97 0.36
N ASN A 154 7.36 16.69 0.20
CA ASN A 154 6.39 16.23 -0.78
C ASN A 154 4.95 16.62 -0.43
N TYR A 155 4.57 16.64 0.86
CA TYR A 155 3.29 17.17 1.31
C TYR A 155 3.11 18.64 0.93
N GLU A 156 4.12 19.49 1.19
CA GLU A 156 4.07 20.91 0.86
C GLU A 156 3.93 21.16 -0.64
N LEU A 157 4.60 20.37 -1.47
CA LEU A 157 4.49 20.41 -2.94
C LEU A 157 3.13 19.95 -3.41
N TRP A 158 2.61 18.82 -2.92
CA TRP A 158 1.28 18.35 -3.21
C TRP A 158 0.20 19.38 -2.91
N LYS A 159 0.25 20.02 -1.72
CA LYS A 159 -0.75 21.02 -1.32
C LYS A 159 -0.69 22.32 -2.12
N LYS A 160 0.47 22.64 -2.70
CA LYS A 160 0.70 23.88 -3.46
C LYS A 160 0.26 23.78 -4.91
N LEU A 161 0.31 22.60 -5.50
CA LEU A 161 0.03 22.39 -6.91
C LEU A 161 -1.47 22.28 -7.18
N ALA A 162 -1.88 22.78 -8.34
CA ALA A 162 -3.24 22.56 -8.84
C ALA A 162 -3.44 21.07 -9.17
N LYS A 163 -4.60 20.54 -8.82
CA LYS A 163 -5.00 19.17 -9.15
C LYS A 163 -5.59 19.10 -10.56
N ASP A 164 -5.38 17.97 -11.21
CA ASP A 164 -6.00 17.61 -12.49
C ASP A 164 -6.75 16.28 -12.37
N ASP A 165 -7.10 15.68 -13.50
CA ASP A 165 -7.84 14.41 -13.56
C ASP A 165 -7.06 13.20 -12.99
N MET A 166 -5.74 13.34 -12.72
CA MET A 166 -4.94 12.32 -12.04
C MET A 166 -5.08 12.36 -10.52
N ALA A 167 -5.71 13.39 -9.95
CA ALA A 167 -5.97 13.46 -8.51
C ALA A 167 -6.99 12.40 -8.07
N ASP A 168 -6.91 12.00 -6.80
CA ASP A 168 -7.90 11.13 -6.21
C ASP A 168 -9.22 11.88 -5.93
N CYS A 169 -10.28 11.13 -5.59
CA CYS A 169 -11.51 11.75 -5.11
C CYS A 169 -11.27 12.51 -3.80
N GLU A 170 -12.15 13.44 -3.49
CA GLU A 170 -12.03 14.31 -2.31
C GLU A 170 -11.85 13.52 -1.00
N ALA A 171 -12.56 12.40 -0.85
CA ALA A 171 -12.43 11.52 0.32
C ALA A 171 -11.02 10.90 0.45
N CYS A 172 -10.45 10.40 -0.65
CA CYS A 172 -9.10 9.83 -0.66
C CYS A 172 -8.01 10.91 -0.54
N GLU A 173 -8.28 12.13 -1.01
CA GLU A 173 -7.38 13.26 -0.77
C GLU A 173 -7.34 13.64 0.72
N ALA A 174 -8.50 13.72 1.36
CA ALA A 174 -8.59 13.98 2.80
C ALA A 174 -7.96 12.84 3.62
N SER A 175 -8.18 11.58 3.23
CA SER A 175 -7.57 10.41 3.88
C SER A 175 -6.03 10.45 3.82
N GLY A 176 -5.46 10.79 2.67
CA GLY A 176 -4.00 10.95 2.52
C GLY A 176 -3.44 12.08 3.38
N GLU A 177 -4.15 13.20 3.49
CA GLU A 177 -3.75 14.31 4.37
C GLU A 177 -3.84 13.94 5.85
N ILE A 178 -4.87 13.22 6.27
CA ILE A 178 -5.00 12.70 7.63
C ILE A 178 -3.84 11.74 7.96
N ALA A 179 -3.46 10.86 7.03
CA ALA A 179 -2.33 9.96 7.20
C ALA A 179 -1.01 10.74 7.41
N TYR A 180 -0.76 11.77 6.60
CA TYR A 180 0.40 12.63 6.76
C TYR A 180 0.38 13.39 8.10
N LEU A 181 -0.72 14.03 8.47
CA LEU A 181 -0.85 14.76 9.72
C LEU A 181 -0.64 13.85 10.95
N ASN A 182 -1.16 12.62 10.86
CA ASN A 182 -0.90 11.59 11.88
C ASN A 182 0.59 11.26 11.99
N PHE A 183 1.26 11.01 10.87
CA PHE A 183 2.69 10.74 10.82
C PHE A 183 3.54 11.91 11.32
N ALA A 184 3.15 13.14 10.99
CA ALA A 184 3.82 14.37 11.42
C ALA A 184 3.56 14.71 12.90
N GLY A 185 2.70 13.95 13.62
CA GLY A 185 2.34 14.24 15.01
C GLY A 185 1.28 15.34 15.18
N GLU A 186 0.71 15.83 14.09
CA GLU A 186 -0.32 16.89 14.07
C GLU A 186 -1.72 16.30 14.32
N HIS A 187 -1.85 15.53 15.40
CA HIS A 187 -3.04 14.71 15.67
C HIS A 187 -4.34 15.50 15.82
N ALA A 188 -4.26 16.72 16.37
CA ALA A 188 -5.45 17.58 16.51
C ALA A 188 -6.00 18.01 15.14
N ALA A 189 -5.09 18.42 14.23
CA ALA A 189 -5.45 18.79 12.86
C ALA A 189 -5.98 17.59 12.07
N ALA A 190 -5.39 16.39 12.26
CA ALA A 190 -5.88 15.16 11.66
C ALA A 190 -7.32 14.85 12.07
N LEU A 191 -7.68 15.03 13.34
CA LEU A 191 -9.06 14.82 13.84
C LEU A 191 -10.05 15.88 13.35
N GLU A 192 -9.61 17.13 13.20
CA GLU A 192 -10.46 18.19 12.63
C GLU A 192 -10.81 17.86 11.17
N LEU A 193 -9.81 17.47 10.39
CA LEU A 193 -9.99 17.06 8.98
C LEU A 193 -10.83 15.78 8.84
N ALA A 194 -10.79 14.88 9.84
CA ALA A 194 -11.53 13.64 9.84
C ALA A 194 -13.04 13.79 10.13
N ALA A 195 -13.49 14.95 10.62
CA ALA A 195 -14.88 15.14 11.03
C ALA A 195 -15.92 14.81 9.93
N PRO A 196 -15.79 15.27 8.68
CA PRO A 196 -16.74 14.91 7.61
C PRO A 196 -16.68 13.42 7.21
N ILE A 197 -15.55 12.74 7.40
CA ILE A 197 -15.44 11.29 7.17
C ILE A 197 -16.16 10.52 8.28
N LEU A 198 -15.98 10.92 9.53
CA LEU A 198 -16.61 10.28 10.68
C LEU A 198 -18.15 10.48 10.71
N SER A 199 -18.62 11.62 10.20
CA SER A 199 -20.06 11.89 10.04
C SER A 199 -20.69 11.13 8.86
N GLY A 200 -19.89 10.63 7.92
CA GLY A 200 -20.35 9.99 6.70
C GLY A 200 -20.70 10.97 5.57
N GLU A 201 -20.39 12.26 5.75
CA GLU A 201 -20.57 13.29 4.71
C GLU A 201 -19.57 13.11 3.56
N LEU A 202 -18.33 12.69 3.89
CA LEU A 202 -17.26 12.48 2.94
C LEU A 202 -16.86 10.99 2.91
N THR A 203 -17.22 10.27 1.86
CA THR A 203 -16.98 8.82 1.71
C THR A 203 -16.69 8.44 0.27
N CYS A 204 -16.03 7.28 0.09
CA CYS A 204 -15.89 6.59 -1.19
C CYS A 204 -15.75 5.07 -0.97
N ALA A 205 -15.36 4.32 -2.00
CA ALA A 205 -15.17 2.86 -1.88
C ALA A 205 -14.11 2.45 -0.84
N GLU A 206 -13.12 3.30 -0.58
CA GLU A 206 -11.99 3.02 0.33
C GLU A 206 -12.06 3.83 1.63
N VAL A 207 -12.75 4.95 1.64
CA VAL A 207 -12.90 5.81 2.81
C VAL A 207 -14.29 5.62 3.41
N PRO A 208 -14.42 5.27 4.70
CA PRO A 208 -13.44 5.45 5.81
C PRO A 208 -12.51 4.25 6.10
N HIS A 209 -12.53 3.16 5.35
CA HIS A 209 -11.79 1.93 5.68
C HIS A 209 -10.31 2.20 5.93
N THR A 210 -9.65 2.91 5.00
CA THR A 210 -8.23 3.25 5.06
C THR A 210 -7.88 4.37 6.04
N THR A 211 -8.90 5.08 6.56
CA THR A 211 -8.71 6.27 7.40
C THR A 211 -8.91 5.98 8.89
N TYR A 212 -9.54 4.86 9.26
CA TYR A 212 -9.82 4.58 10.66
C TYR A 212 -8.58 4.45 11.53
N ALA A 213 -7.52 3.77 11.06
CA ALA A 213 -6.32 3.57 11.86
C ALA A 213 -5.64 4.90 12.24
N PRO A 214 -5.32 5.82 11.31
CA PRO A 214 -4.74 7.12 11.67
C PRO A 214 -5.68 7.98 12.53
N ILE A 215 -7.00 7.90 12.35
CA ILE A 215 -7.97 8.61 13.21
C ILE A 215 -7.92 8.07 14.65
N LEU A 216 -8.04 6.77 14.83
CA LEU A 216 -8.00 6.12 16.14
C LEU A 216 -6.68 6.38 16.87
N PHE A 217 -5.57 6.30 16.15
CA PHE A 217 -4.26 6.64 16.70
C PHE A 217 -4.18 8.10 17.14
N SER A 218 -4.70 9.03 16.33
CA SER A 218 -4.78 10.46 16.68
C SER A 218 -5.70 10.71 17.89
N MET A 219 -6.79 9.95 18.05
CA MET A 219 -7.63 10.01 19.25
C MET A 219 -6.85 9.58 20.50
N ILE A 220 -6.07 8.49 20.43
CA ILE A 220 -5.22 8.05 21.53
C ILE A 220 -4.21 9.14 21.91
N LYS A 221 -3.50 9.69 20.93
CA LYS A 221 -2.47 10.73 21.16
C LYS A 221 -3.02 12.05 21.70
N THR A 222 -4.30 12.33 21.47
CA THR A 222 -5.00 13.52 22.01
C THR A 222 -5.80 13.25 23.28
N GLY A 223 -5.67 12.03 23.86
CA GLY A 223 -6.34 11.66 25.11
C GLY A 223 -7.83 11.34 24.99
N LYS A 224 -8.36 11.18 23.77
CA LYS A 224 -9.77 10.82 23.51
C LYS A 224 -9.98 9.30 23.58
N ILE A 225 -9.54 8.68 24.68
CA ILE A 225 -9.48 7.23 24.85
C ILE A 225 -10.86 6.58 24.75
N GLU A 226 -11.86 7.13 25.45
CA GLU A 226 -13.22 6.54 25.46
C GLU A 226 -13.91 6.66 24.08
N GLU A 227 -13.65 7.75 23.35
CA GLU A 227 -14.14 7.93 21.99
C GLU A 227 -13.48 6.91 21.04
N ALA A 228 -12.19 6.67 21.19
CA ALA A 228 -11.45 5.68 20.41
C ALA A 228 -11.96 4.25 20.70
N LYS A 229 -12.17 3.90 21.97
CA LYS A 229 -12.76 2.60 22.36
C LYS A 229 -14.15 2.40 21.77
N ALA A 230 -14.98 3.42 21.75
CA ALA A 230 -16.32 3.35 21.17
C ALA A 230 -16.28 3.22 19.64
N LEU A 231 -15.27 3.80 18.96
CA LEU A 231 -15.15 3.76 17.50
C LEU A 231 -14.53 2.46 17.00
N LEU A 232 -13.63 1.83 17.75
CA LEU A 232 -12.86 0.64 17.33
C LEU A 232 -13.74 -0.52 16.80
N PRO A 233 -14.86 -0.94 17.45
CA PRO A 233 -15.70 -2.00 16.91
C PRO A 233 -16.35 -1.66 15.56
N LYS A 234 -16.74 -0.40 15.38
CA LYS A 234 -17.28 0.08 14.10
C LYS A 234 -16.21 0.06 13.01
N ALA A 235 -15.00 0.50 13.32
CA ALA A 235 -13.88 0.48 12.39
C ALA A 235 -13.56 -0.95 11.93
N ALA A 236 -13.44 -1.89 12.85
CA ALA A 236 -13.20 -3.29 12.56
C ALA A 236 -14.30 -3.88 11.67
N ALA A 237 -15.57 -3.71 12.04
CA ALA A 237 -16.69 -4.23 11.24
C ALA A 237 -16.76 -3.62 9.84
N THR A 238 -16.41 -2.33 9.69
CA THR A 238 -16.37 -1.67 8.38
C THR A 238 -15.26 -2.26 7.50
N ILE A 239 -14.05 -2.42 8.00
CA ILE A 239 -12.92 -3.00 7.27
C ILE A 239 -13.23 -4.47 6.91
N GLU A 240 -13.74 -5.26 7.84
CA GLU A 240 -14.14 -6.65 7.61
C GLU A 240 -15.21 -6.83 6.53
N SER A 241 -16.01 -5.81 6.26
CA SER A 241 -17.03 -5.83 5.21
C SER A 241 -16.45 -5.74 3.79
N ASN A 242 -15.17 -5.34 3.66
CA ASN A 242 -14.49 -5.17 2.38
C ASN A 242 -13.17 -5.97 2.34
N PRO A 243 -13.15 -7.16 1.72
CA PRO A 243 -11.94 -8.00 1.66
C PRO A 243 -10.72 -7.34 1.02
N ARG A 244 -10.92 -6.32 0.16
CA ARG A 244 -9.82 -5.61 -0.51
C ARG A 244 -8.93 -4.80 0.43
N VAL A 245 -9.49 -4.38 1.57
CA VAL A 245 -8.78 -3.56 2.57
C VAL A 245 -8.53 -4.31 3.87
N ILE A 246 -8.52 -5.64 3.83
CA ILE A 246 -8.34 -6.47 5.03
C ILE A 246 -6.97 -6.23 5.70
N ASN A 247 -5.97 -5.78 4.95
CA ASN A 247 -4.67 -5.36 5.46
C ASN A 247 -4.79 -4.22 6.49
N GLN A 248 -5.86 -3.42 6.46
CA GLN A 248 -6.10 -2.36 7.46
C GLN A 248 -6.45 -2.91 8.86
N ILE A 249 -6.66 -4.21 9.00
CA ILE A 249 -6.89 -4.85 10.31
C ILE A 249 -5.61 -4.89 11.17
N ALA A 250 -4.42 -5.08 10.59
CA ALA A 250 -3.19 -5.13 11.38
C ALA A 250 -2.96 -3.85 12.22
N PRO A 251 -3.10 -2.63 11.70
CA PRO A 251 -3.07 -1.42 12.52
C PRO A 251 -4.14 -1.37 13.62
N LEU A 252 -5.34 -1.93 13.39
CA LEU A 252 -6.37 -1.96 14.42
C LEU A 252 -6.05 -2.91 15.58
N ILE A 253 -5.31 -3.99 15.34
CA ILE A 253 -4.83 -4.87 16.41
C ILE A 253 -3.91 -4.09 17.35
N GLU A 254 -2.97 -3.32 16.80
CA GLU A 254 -2.10 -2.44 17.58
C GLU A 254 -2.89 -1.39 18.37
N ILE A 255 -3.84 -0.74 17.72
CA ILE A 255 -4.73 0.26 18.36
C ILE A 255 -5.50 -0.36 19.52
N ALA A 256 -6.02 -1.58 19.36
CA ALA A 256 -6.71 -2.30 20.43
C ALA A 256 -5.79 -2.60 21.62
N VAL A 257 -4.51 -2.98 21.36
CA VAL A 257 -3.50 -3.12 22.41
C VAL A 257 -3.26 -1.80 23.14
N ARG A 258 -3.09 -0.69 22.42
CA ARG A 258 -2.86 0.65 23.00
C ARG A 258 -4.06 1.17 23.81
N LEU A 259 -5.25 0.69 23.52
CA LEU A 259 -6.50 1.03 24.24
C LEU A 259 -6.76 0.10 25.43
N ASP A 260 -5.88 -0.87 25.73
CA ASP A 260 -6.09 -1.92 26.72
C ASP A 260 -7.31 -2.81 26.42
N GLU A 261 -7.69 -2.92 25.15
CA GLU A 261 -8.76 -3.79 24.65
C GLU A 261 -8.19 -5.14 24.18
N ARG A 262 -7.49 -5.82 25.10
CA ARG A 262 -6.70 -7.04 24.82
C ARG A 262 -7.53 -8.16 24.16
N GLU A 263 -8.77 -8.37 24.61
CA GLU A 263 -9.64 -9.41 24.05
C GLU A 263 -10.01 -9.09 22.59
N ALA A 264 -10.32 -7.83 22.29
CA ALA A 264 -10.60 -7.39 20.93
C ALA A 264 -9.37 -7.56 20.03
N ALA A 265 -8.17 -7.20 20.51
CA ALA A 265 -6.92 -7.37 19.78
C ALA A 265 -6.65 -8.86 19.45
N LEU A 266 -6.78 -9.76 20.44
CA LEU A 266 -6.61 -11.21 20.26
C LEU A 266 -7.65 -11.80 19.28
N ASN A 267 -8.89 -11.33 19.33
CA ASN A 267 -9.94 -11.80 18.43
C ASN A 267 -9.66 -11.38 16.98
N LEU A 268 -9.27 -10.12 16.75
CA LEU A 268 -8.87 -9.64 15.43
C LEU A 268 -7.65 -10.41 14.90
N ALA A 269 -6.61 -10.58 15.72
CA ALA A 269 -5.41 -11.30 15.34
C ALA A 269 -5.73 -12.75 14.93
N ARG A 270 -6.45 -13.50 15.77
CA ARG A 270 -6.82 -14.90 15.47
C ARG A 270 -7.68 -15.06 14.23
N LYS A 271 -8.61 -14.12 14.02
CA LYS A 271 -9.54 -14.17 12.89
C LYS A 271 -8.86 -13.88 11.56
N HIS A 272 -7.88 -12.98 11.55
CA HIS A 272 -7.34 -12.40 10.31
C HIS A 272 -5.87 -12.73 10.04
N SER A 273 -5.14 -13.40 10.95
CA SER A 273 -3.73 -13.72 10.77
C SER A 273 -3.41 -14.39 9.44
N ALA A 274 -4.20 -15.39 9.04
CA ALA A 274 -3.98 -16.09 7.78
C ALA A 274 -4.12 -15.16 6.56
N ALA A 275 -5.14 -14.30 6.55
CA ALA A 275 -5.34 -13.36 5.44
C ALA A 275 -4.27 -12.26 5.39
N ILE A 276 -3.77 -11.81 6.55
CA ILE A 276 -2.69 -10.83 6.65
C ILE A 276 -1.39 -11.44 6.12
N LEU A 277 -0.98 -12.59 6.64
CA LEU A 277 0.31 -13.21 6.34
C LEU A 277 0.38 -13.88 4.97
N ASP A 278 -0.75 -14.14 4.30
CA ASP A 278 -0.79 -14.62 2.90
C ASP A 278 -0.77 -13.48 1.88
N GLY A 279 -0.84 -12.22 2.36
CA GLY A 279 -0.97 -11.03 1.51
C GLY A 279 0.32 -10.59 0.79
N ASN A 280 1.47 -11.18 1.09
CA ASN A 280 2.78 -10.81 0.52
C ASN A 280 3.08 -9.29 0.63
N ASP A 281 2.75 -8.71 1.80
CA ASP A 281 2.92 -7.31 2.16
C ASP A 281 3.74 -7.22 3.46
N ASP A 282 5.06 -7.08 3.33
CA ASP A 282 5.99 -7.11 4.46
C ASP A 282 5.70 -6.01 5.49
N LEU A 283 5.21 -4.84 5.07
CA LEU A 283 4.89 -3.75 5.98
C LEU A 283 3.65 -4.10 6.83
N ASN A 284 2.67 -4.76 6.24
CA ASN A 284 1.50 -5.22 6.96
C ASN A 284 1.86 -6.37 7.91
N ASP A 285 2.73 -7.28 7.48
CA ASP A 285 3.28 -8.33 8.33
C ASP A 285 4.03 -7.74 9.54
N LEU A 286 4.87 -6.73 9.30
CA LEU A 286 5.58 -6.02 10.38
C LEU A 286 4.59 -5.41 11.38
N ARG A 287 3.57 -4.69 10.92
CA ARG A 287 2.53 -4.09 11.78
C ARG A 287 1.81 -5.17 12.60
N PHE A 288 1.50 -6.30 11.97
CA PHE A 288 0.89 -7.43 12.66
C PHE A 288 1.79 -7.99 13.76
N PHE A 289 3.07 -8.30 13.44
CA PHE A 289 4.00 -8.87 14.42
C PHE A 289 4.37 -7.88 15.53
N ILE A 290 4.44 -6.57 15.26
CA ILE A 290 4.56 -5.55 16.30
C ILE A 290 3.38 -5.65 17.27
N ALA A 291 2.15 -5.67 16.76
CA ALA A 291 0.95 -5.68 17.59
C ALA A 291 0.85 -6.97 18.44
N VAL A 292 1.09 -8.13 17.84
CA VAL A 292 0.96 -9.42 18.56
C VAL A 292 2.13 -9.71 19.51
N SER A 293 3.29 -9.07 19.35
CA SER A 293 4.40 -9.18 20.29
C SER A 293 4.02 -8.76 21.72
N ALA A 294 3.01 -7.89 21.86
CA ALA A 294 2.42 -7.53 23.15
C ALA A 294 1.73 -8.69 23.89
N PHE A 295 1.54 -9.85 23.25
CA PHE A 295 0.91 -11.00 23.87
C PHE A 295 1.91 -11.98 24.51
N GLY A 296 3.20 -11.70 24.39
CA GLY A 296 4.27 -12.40 25.13
C GLY A 296 4.88 -13.60 24.38
N ASP A 297 4.67 -13.73 23.08
CA ASP A 297 5.41 -14.70 22.25
C ASP A 297 6.74 -14.07 21.78
N GLU A 298 7.87 -14.62 22.27
CA GLU A 298 9.20 -14.15 21.83
C GLU A 298 9.45 -14.35 20.33
N ASN A 299 8.77 -15.30 19.68
CA ASN A 299 8.95 -15.54 18.25
C ASN A 299 8.32 -14.40 17.44
N ASP A 300 7.14 -13.91 17.83
CA ASP A 300 6.50 -12.79 17.18
C ASP A 300 7.38 -11.53 17.24
N TYR A 301 7.97 -11.27 18.40
CA TYR A 301 8.92 -10.17 18.56
C TYR A 301 10.17 -10.34 17.67
N LYS A 302 10.76 -11.55 17.61
CA LYS A 302 11.92 -11.82 16.77
C LYS A 302 11.64 -11.63 15.28
N ILE A 303 10.45 -12.04 14.83
CA ILE A 303 10.01 -11.83 13.44
C ILE A 303 9.87 -10.32 13.17
N ALA A 304 9.23 -9.57 14.08
CA ALA A 304 9.12 -8.12 13.95
C ALA A 304 10.49 -7.44 13.86
N VAL A 305 11.48 -7.85 14.69
CA VAL A 305 12.87 -7.35 14.65
C VAL A 305 13.52 -7.62 13.29
N GLU A 306 13.35 -8.84 12.76
CA GLU A 306 13.93 -9.19 11.46
C GLU A 306 13.36 -8.34 10.32
N ILE A 307 12.03 -8.18 10.26
CA ILE A 307 11.37 -7.39 9.21
C ILE A 307 11.72 -5.91 9.36
N ALA A 308 11.65 -5.35 10.58
CA ALA A 308 12.03 -3.97 10.86
C ALA A 308 13.46 -3.67 10.42
N GLY A 309 14.41 -4.57 10.74
CA GLY A 309 15.80 -4.43 10.33
C GLY A 309 16.00 -4.42 8.80
N LYS A 310 15.21 -5.19 8.04
CA LYS A 310 15.25 -5.17 6.56
C LYS A 310 14.79 -3.82 6.02
N PHE A 311 13.66 -3.29 6.53
CA PHE A 311 13.17 -1.97 6.14
C PHE A 311 14.18 -0.87 6.46
N ASP A 312 14.70 -0.84 7.70
CA ASP A 312 15.65 0.17 8.15
C ASP A 312 16.94 0.14 7.34
N ALA A 313 17.47 -1.06 7.05
CA ALA A 313 18.67 -1.22 6.22
C ALA A 313 18.46 -0.67 4.80
N ARG A 314 17.32 -0.97 4.16
CA ARG A 314 16.97 -0.44 2.84
C ARG A 314 16.77 1.07 2.86
N ASN A 315 16.03 1.57 3.88
CA ASN A 315 15.66 2.99 3.98
C ASN A 315 16.82 3.87 4.47
N GLY A 316 17.87 3.26 5.05
CA GLY A 316 19.01 3.98 5.62
C GLY A 316 18.67 4.75 6.90
N ASN A 317 17.73 4.26 7.71
CA ASN A 317 17.31 4.84 8.98
C ASN A 317 17.07 3.76 10.04
N THR A 318 16.47 4.09 11.19
CA THR A 318 16.12 3.18 12.28
C THR A 318 14.65 3.26 12.67
N TYR A 319 13.82 3.80 11.77
CA TYR A 319 12.43 4.16 12.07
C TYR A 319 11.61 2.99 12.60
N TYR A 320 11.66 1.84 11.93
CA TYR A 320 10.86 0.69 12.34
C TYR A 320 11.43 -0.03 13.57
N SER A 321 12.74 -0.09 13.70
CA SER A 321 13.39 -0.64 14.91
C SER A 321 13.10 0.22 16.13
N ASP A 322 13.15 1.55 16.00
CA ASP A 322 12.82 2.48 17.08
C ASP A 322 11.35 2.36 17.46
N TYR A 323 10.44 2.34 16.48
CA TYR A 323 9.01 2.17 16.70
C TYR A 323 8.68 0.85 17.42
N LEU A 324 9.26 -0.27 16.98
CA LEU A 324 9.09 -1.57 17.62
C LEU A 324 9.59 -1.56 19.07
N ASN A 325 10.79 -0.99 19.30
CA ASN A 325 11.37 -0.90 20.63
C ASN A 325 10.53 -0.06 21.59
N GLU A 326 10.02 1.09 21.15
CA GLU A 326 9.10 1.93 21.91
C GLU A 326 7.80 1.19 22.25
N PHE A 327 7.19 0.56 21.25
CA PHE A 327 5.97 -0.20 21.45
C PHE A 327 6.18 -1.37 22.43
N TYR A 328 7.25 -2.13 22.26
CA TYR A 328 7.56 -3.29 23.13
C TYR A 328 7.92 -2.87 24.55
N ALA A 329 8.59 -1.74 24.73
CA ALA A 329 8.88 -1.20 26.07
C ALA A 329 7.61 -0.77 26.82
N GLU A 330 6.58 -0.35 26.13
CA GLU A 330 5.30 0.09 26.72
C GLU A 330 4.32 -1.06 26.93
N PHE A 331 4.23 -2.01 26.00
CA PHE A 331 3.18 -3.03 25.96
C PHE A 331 3.70 -4.48 25.97
N GLY A 332 5.00 -4.71 25.76
CA GLY A 332 5.62 -6.03 25.78
C GLY A 332 5.76 -6.63 27.19
N PHE A 333 5.97 -7.95 27.28
CA PHE A 333 6.17 -8.67 28.54
C PHE A 333 7.58 -9.20 28.68
#